data_c1424d390ae477802f44c0b580b88094
#
_entry.id   c1424d390ae477802f44c0b580b88094
#
_cell.length_a   1.000
_cell.length_b   1.000
_cell.length_c   1.000
_cell.angle_alpha   90.00
_cell.angle_beta   90.00
_cell.angle_gamma   90.00
#
_symmetry.space_group_name_H-M   'P 1'
#
loop_
_entity.id
_entity.type
_entity.pdbx_description
1 polymer ?
#
loop_
_entity_poly.entity_id
_entity_poly.type
_entity_poly.pdbx_seq_one_letter_code
_entity_poly.pdbx_strand_id
1 'polypeptide(L)'
;MGGARLIRSLALDMPAGRWSCLLGPSGIGKSTIARLIAGLPGPYRLAGRLAAGDGLPLAGRVAMMAQDAQLLPWADLVHNVTIGARLRGTRPDTARARALLADVGLTGLESRRPAELSGGQCQRVALARTLIEDCPLVVMDEPFSALDTVTRLAMQDLAARLLAGQTVILITHDPLEAIRLSDRAWLLAPDGAEALALPDTPKTRDWRAPETLAAQAALLTRLHRPEDAVCTG
;
A
#
# COMPACT_ATOMS: atom_id res chain seq x y z
N MET A 1 -19.46 -16.75 19.98
CA MET A 1 -18.01 -16.85 19.83
C MET A 1 -17.44 -15.43 19.81
N GLY A 2 -16.75 -15.01 20.87
CA GLY A 2 -16.21 -13.66 21.01
C GLY A 2 -14.98 -13.53 20.12
N GLY A 3 -15.08 -12.77 19.04
CA GLY A 3 -13.92 -12.40 18.22
C GLY A 3 -13.00 -11.47 19.01
N ALA A 4 -11.68 -11.72 18.97
CA ALA A 4 -10.71 -10.82 19.58
C ALA A 4 -10.79 -9.45 18.90
N ARG A 5 -10.78 -8.35 19.67
CA ARG A 5 -10.62 -6.99 19.12
C ARG A 5 -9.17 -6.82 18.66
N LEU A 6 -8.98 -6.51 17.39
CA LEU A 6 -7.65 -6.20 16.84
C LEU A 6 -7.19 -4.79 17.26
N ILE A 7 -8.08 -3.81 17.16
CA ILE A 7 -7.83 -2.42 17.55
C ILE A 7 -9.07 -1.90 18.29
N ARG A 8 -8.88 -1.23 19.41
CA ARG A 8 -10.00 -0.76 20.27
C ARG A 8 -10.71 0.45 19.68
N SER A 9 -9.95 1.41 19.18
CA SER A 9 -10.49 2.63 18.58
C SER A 9 -9.55 3.11 17.49
N LEU A 10 -10.10 3.47 16.33
CA LEU A 10 -9.32 3.98 15.22
C LEU A 10 -10.05 5.16 14.59
N ALA A 11 -9.45 6.35 14.69
CA ALA A 11 -9.93 7.54 14.02
C ALA A 11 -8.80 8.02 13.09
N LEU A 12 -9.03 7.90 11.79
CA LEU A 12 -8.08 8.28 10.75
C LEU A 12 -8.74 9.22 9.76
N ASP A 13 -8.07 10.31 9.44
CA ASP A 13 -8.45 11.22 8.37
C ASP A 13 -7.38 11.15 7.26
N MET A 14 -7.77 10.68 6.09
CA MET A 14 -6.91 10.45 4.94
C MET A 14 -7.30 11.39 3.81
N PRO A 15 -6.58 12.51 3.62
CA PRO A 15 -6.95 13.53 2.66
C PRO A 15 -6.91 13.02 1.21
N ALA A 16 -7.88 13.45 0.40
CA ALA A 16 -7.89 13.14 -1.02
C ALA A 16 -6.67 13.73 -1.75
N GLY A 17 -6.16 13.01 -2.75
CA GLY A 17 -4.98 13.39 -3.52
C GLY A 17 -3.65 13.33 -2.75
N ARG A 18 -3.64 12.72 -1.56
CA ARG A 18 -2.47 12.61 -0.69
C ARG A 18 -2.14 11.14 -0.37
N TRP A 19 -0.88 10.92 0.00
CA TRP A 19 -0.43 9.64 0.50
C TRP A 19 -0.52 9.60 2.02
N SER A 20 -1.27 8.65 2.52
CA SER A 20 -1.45 8.38 3.95
C SER A 20 -0.81 7.04 4.30
N CYS A 21 0.02 6.96 5.32
CA CYS A 21 0.69 5.73 5.74
C CYS A 21 0.14 5.19 7.05
N LEU A 22 -0.10 3.89 7.10
CA LEU A 22 -0.34 3.13 8.32
C LEU A 22 0.89 2.28 8.63
N LEU A 23 1.65 2.70 9.62
CA LEU A 23 2.83 2.01 10.12
C LEU A 23 2.48 1.20 11.37
N GLY A 24 3.14 0.09 11.59
CA GLY A 24 3.00 -0.69 12.82
C GLY A 24 3.62 -2.07 12.74
N PRO A 25 3.74 -2.78 13.86
CA PRO A 25 4.33 -4.11 13.90
C PRO A 25 3.50 -5.13 13.12
N SER A 26 4.12 -6.25 12.77
CA SER A 26 3.42 -7.37 12.14
C SER A 26 2.34 -7.91 13.06
N GLY A 27 1.20 -8.28 12.50
CA GLY A 27 0.08 -8.84 13.28
C GLY A 27 -0.86 -7.82 13.94
N ILE A 28 -0.56 -6.51 13.94
CA ILE A 28 -1.42 -5.48 14.55
C ILE A 28 -2.78 -5.28 13.82
N GLY A 29 -2.94 -5.86 12.63
CA GLY A 29 -4.19 -5.74 11.86
C GLY A 29 -4.13 -4.82 10.65
N LYS A 30 -2.95 -4.38 10.21
CA LYS A 30 -2.77 -3.50 9.05
C LYS A 30 -3.44 -4.03 7.78
N SER A 31 -3.15 -5.27 7.40
CA SER A 31 -3.75 -5.92 6.22
C SER A 31 -5.26 -6.15 6.39
N THR A 32 -5.75 -6.29 7.63
CA THR A 32 -7.19 -6.35 7.90
C THR A 32 -7.84 -5.00 7.60
N ILE A 33 -7.20 -3.88 7.98
CA ILE A 33 -7.66 -2.53 7.65
C ILE A 33 -7.63 -2.32 6.13
N ALA A 34 -6.55 -2.73 5.44
CA ALA A 34 -6.46 -2.65 3.98
C ALA A 34 -7.64 -3.35 3.29
N ARG A 35 -7.89 -4.60 3.68
CA ARG A 35 -9.00 -5.41 3.14
C ARG A 35 -10.37 -4.81 3.45
N LEU A 36 -10.55 -4.27 4.66
CA LEU A 36 -11.78 -3.59 5.05
C LEU A 36 -12.05 -2.36 4.17
N ILE A 37 -11.03 -1.53 3.93
CA ILE A 37 -11.13 -0.35 3.06
C ILE A 37 -11.42 -0.77 1.61
N ALA A 38 -10.78 -1.84 1.14
CA ALA A 38 -11.00 -2.40 -0.21
C ALA A 38 -12.35 -3.14 -0.36
N GLY A 39 -13.13 -3.27 0.72
CA GLY A 39 -14.41 -3.98 0.69
C GLY A 39 -14.27 -5.50 0.48
N LEU A 40 -13.10 -6.06 0.76
CA LEU A 40 -12.87 -7.49 0.60
C LEU A 40 -13.46 -8.29 1.76
N PRO A 41 -14.01 -9.49 1.49
CA PRO A 41 -14.54 -10.33 2.56
C PRO A 41 -13.43 -10.86 3.48
N GLY A 42 -13.77 -11.07 4.76
CA GLY A 42 -12.84 -11.61 5.74
C GLY A 42 -13.49 -11.85 7.10
N PRO A 43 -12.78 -12.54 8.02
CA PRO A 43 -13.29 -12.87 9.35
C PRO A 43 -13.18 -11.67 10.31
N TYR A 44 -13.58 -10.48 9.87
CA TYR A 44 -13.55 -9.25 10.65
C TYR A 44 -14.89 -8.51 10.61
N ARG A 45 -15.13 -7.66 11.60
CA ARG A 45 -16.28 -6.78 11.64
C ARG A 45 -15.84 -5.36 12.00
N LEU A 46 -16.38 -4.39 11.28
CA LEU A 46 -16.22 -2.99 11.62
C LEU A 46 -17.30 -2.59 12.65
N ALA A 47 -16.86 -2.15 13.82
CA ALA A 47 -17.72 -1.47 14.78
C ALA A 47 -17.44 0.03 14.66
N GLY A 48 -18.16 0.72 13.77
CA GLY A 48 -17.93 2.13 13.49
C GLY A 48 -18.29 2.51 12.05
N ARG A 49 -17.73 3.61 11.58
CA ARG A 49 -17.99 4.15 10.25
C ARG A 49 -16.71 4.20 9.41
N LEU A 50 -16.78 3.65 8.21
CA LEU A 50 -15.81 3.86 7.13
C LEU A 50 -16.55 4.61 6.01
N ALA A 51 -16.07 5.78 5.62
CA ALA A 51 -16.74 6.61 4.63
C ALA A 51 -15.71 7.38 3.80
N ALA A 52 -16.02 7.60 2.53
CA ALA A 52 -15.32 8.59 1.72
C ALA A 52 -15.81 10.01 2.09
N GLY A 53 -14.93 11.01 1.95
CA GLY A 53 -15.24 12.40 2.26
C GLY A 53 -16.34 13.02 1.38
N ASP A 54 -16.55 12.44 0.18
CA ASP A 54 -17.63 12.81 -0.75
C ASP A 54 -18.98 12.14 -0.43
N GLY A 55 -19.05 11.32 0.61
CA GLY A 55 -20.25 10.61 1.02
C GLY A 55 -20.64 9.41 0.14
N LEU A 56 -19.91 9.14 -0.94
CA LEU A 56 -20.18 8.03 -1.84
C LEU A 56 -19.62 6.71 -1.28
N PRO A 57 -20.22 5.55 -1.63
CA PRO A 57 -19.71 4.25 -1.24
C PRO A 57 -18.27 4.02 -1.76
N LEU A 58 -17.44 3.34 -0.98
CA LEU A 58 -16.09 2.92 -1.40
C LEU A 58 -16.11 1.72 -2.35
N ALA A 59 -17.18 0.94 -2.36
CA ALA A 59 -17.31 -0.24 -3.22
C ALA A 59 -17.09 0.11 -4.70
N GLY A 60 -16.18 -0.62 -5.36
CA GLY A 60 -15.82 -0.38 -6.77
C GLY A 60 -14.94 0.86 -7.02
N ARG A 61 -14.53 1.58 -5.97
CA ARG A 61 -13.71 2.80 -6.05
C ARG A 61 -12.32 2.64 -5.45
N VAL A 62 -11.97 1.43 -5.06
CA VAL A 62 -10.69 1.11 -4.42
C VAL A 62 -9.95 0.07 -5.25
N ALA A 63 -8.74 0.40 -5.68
CA ALA A 63 -7.79 -0.57 -6.19
C ALA A 63 -6.85 -1.02 -5.07
N MET A 64 -6.57 -2.31 -4.97
CA MET A 64 -5.68 -2.85 -3.94
C MET A 64 -4.49 -3.55 -4.57
N MET A 65 -3.29 -3.16 -4.14
CA MET A 65 -2.04 -3.86 -4.38
C MET A 65 -1.68 -4.65 -3.12
N ALA A 66 -1.72 -5.98 -3.22
CA ALA A 66 -1.37 -6.87 -2.12
C ALA A 66 0.16 -6.99 -1.96
N GLN A 67 0.58 -7.50 -0.81
CA GLN A 67 1.99 -7.72 -0.48
C GLN A 67 2.70 -8.61 -1.52
N ASP A 68 2.08 -9.74 -1.85
CA ASP A 68 2.54 -10.58 -2.96
C ASP A 68 1.95 -10.07 -4.27
N ALA A 69 2.71 -10.16 -5.36
CA ALA A 69 2.27 -9.73 -6.68
C ALA A 69 1.01 -10.50 -7.17
N GLN A 70 0.78 -11.72 -6.66
CA GLN A 70 -0.40 -12.56 -6.96
C GLN A 70 -0.72 -12.60 -8.45
N LEU A 71 0.30 -12.78 -9.29
CA LEU A 71 0.13 -12.88 -10.73
C LEU A 71 -0.36 -14.28 -11.10
N LEU A 72 -1.17 -14.36 -12.16
CA LEU A 72 -1.59 -15.62 -12.73
C LEU A 72 -0.40 -16.28 -13.42
N PRO A 73 0.12 -17.43 -12.93
CA PRO A 73 1.37 -17.99 -13.41
C PRO A 73 1.32 -18.51 -14.85
N TRP A 74 0.13 -18.80 -15.34
CA TRP A 74 -0.11 -19.30 -16.70
C TRP A 74 -0.37 -18.20 -17.73
N ALA A 75 -0.61 -16.96 -17.30
CA ALA A 75 -0.99 -15.84 -18.15
C ALA A 75 0.24 -14.95 -18.45
N ASP A 76 0.24 -14.32 -19.63
CA ASP A 76 1.18 -13.29 -19.98
C ASP A 76 0.96 -11.99 -19.16
N LEU A 77 1.86 -10.99 -19.31
CA LEU A 77 1.78 -9.77 -18.53
C LEU A 77 0.57 -8.92 -18.91
N VAL A 78 0.21 -8.84 -20.18
CA VAL A 78 -0.99 -8.09 -20.62
C VAL A 78 -2.25 -8.68 -20.01
N HIS A 79 -2.35 -10.00 -19.99
CA HIS A 79 -3.47 -10.69 -19.37
C HIS A 79 -3.52 -10.46 -17.86
N ASN A 80 -2.37 -10.53 -17.19
CA ASN A 80 -2.26 -10.23 -15.76
C ASN A 80 -2.70 -8.81 -15.43
N VAL A 81 -2.28 -7.83 -16.22
CA VAL A 81 -2.68 -6.42 -16.01
C VAL A 81 -4.19 -6.24 -16.25
N THR A 82 -4.77 -6.90 -17.26
CA THR A 82 -6.17 -6.72 -17.62
C THR A 82 -7.16 -7.67 -16.92
N ILE A 83 -6.69 -8.46 -15.96
CA ILE A 83 -7.53 -9.52 -15.35
C ILE A 83 -8.80 -8.97 -14.69
N GLY A 84 -8.75 -7.81 -14.07
CA GLY A 84 -9.90 -7.18 -13.41
C GLY A 84 -11.05 -6.93 -14.39
N ALA A 85 -10.78 -6.39 -15.58
CA ALA A 85 -11.79 -6.20 -16.62
C ALA A 85 -12.42 -7.53 -17.05
N ARG A 86 -11.60 -8.57 -17.22
CA ARG A 86 -12.07 -9.92 -17.58
C ARG A 86 -12.99 -10.53 -16.52
N LEU A 87 -12.62 -10.40 -15.24
CA LEU A 87 -13.43 -10.92 -14.14
C LEU A 87 -14.77 -10.19 -14.01
N ARG A 88 -14.83 -8.92 -14.39
CA ARG A 88 -16.07 -8.13 -14.44
C ARG A 88 -16.88 -8.36 -15.74
N GLY A 89 -16.40 -9.18 -16.66
CA GLY A 89 -17.06 -9.41 -17.97
C GLY A 89 -17.00 -8.20 -18.90
N THR A 90 -16.07 -7.25 -18.67
CA THR A 90 -15.89 -6.09 -19.53
C THR A 90 -14.73 -6.31 -20.52
N ARG A 91 -14.75 -5.55 -21.63
CA ARG A 91 -13.67 -5.63 -22.63
C ARG A 91 -12.34 -5.14 -22.05
N PRO A 92 -11.27 -5.97 -22.08
CA PRO A 92 -9.95 -5.54 -21.62
C PRO A 92 -9.35 -4.44 -22.50
N ASP A 93 -8.82 -3.40 -21.90
CA ASP A 93 -8.03 -2.39 -22.61
C ASP A 93 -6.56 -2.85 -22.68
N THR A 94 -6.25 -3.61 -23.71
CA THR A 94 -4.90 -4.13 -23.94
C THR A 94 -3.91 -3.06 -24.40
N ALA A 95 -4.39 -1.99 -25.03
CA ALA A 95 -3.53 -0.87 -25.44
C ALA A 95 -3.04 -0.11 -24.20
N ARG A 96 -3.95 0.24 -23.28
CA ARG A 96 -3.61 0.86 -21.99
C ARG A 96 -2.73 -0.06 -21.13
N ALA A 97 -3.00 -1.38 -21.13
CA ALA A 97 -2.16 -2.33 -20.39
C ALA A 97 -0.71 -2.32 -20.89
N ARG A 98 -0.50 -2.29 -22.22
CA ARG A 98 0.85 -2.18 -22.81
C ARG A 98 1.52 -0.86 -22.47
N ALA A 99 0.80 0.25 -22.50
CA ALA A 99 1.31 1.55 -22.09
C ALA A 99 1.76 1.54 -20.61
N LEU A 100 0.93 1.01 -19.70
CA LEU A 100 1.29 0.88 -18.30
C LEU A 100 2.48 -0.05 -18.07
N LEU A 101 2.58 -1.17 -18.82
CA LEU A 101 3.77 -2.03 -18.78
C LEU A 101 5.03 -1.28 -19.23
N ALA A 102 4.94 -0.41 -20.23
CA ALA A 102 6.05 0.45 -20.64
C ALA A 102 6.40 1.48 -19.54
N ASP A 103 5.40 2.13 -18.92
CA ASP A 103 5.58 3.11 -17.85
C ASP A 103 6.30 2.51 -16.63
N VAL A 104 6.05 1.23 -16.33
CA VAL A 104 6.74 0.51 -15.26
C VAL A 104 8.08 -0.12 -15.73
N GLY A 105 8.52 0.16 -16.97
CA GLY A 105 9.81 -0.27 -17.51
C GLY A 105 9.86 -1.76 -17.91
N LEU A 106 8.75 -2.30 -18.40
CA LEU A 106 8.63 -3.70 -18.86
C LEU A 106 8.36 -3.80 -20.36
N THR A 107 8.75 -2.80 -21.14
CA THR A 107 8.65 -2.82 -22.62
C THR A 107 9.35 -4.04 -23.20
N GLY A 108 8.69 -4.74 -24.11
CA GLY A 108 9.21 -5.95 -24.77
C GLY A 108 9.06 -7.24 -23.96
N LEU A 109 8.47 -7.15 -22.75
CA LEU A 109 8.21 -8.31 -21.90
C LEU A 109 6.72 -8.71 -21.85
N GLU A 110 5.87 -8.07 -22.65
CA GLU A 110 4.40 -8.15 -22.56
C GLU A 110 3.85 -9.57 -22.69
N SER A 111 4.53 -10.42 -23.48
CA SER A 111 4.19 -11.83 -23.72
C SER A 111 4.83 -12.81 -22.74
N ARG A 112 5.71 -12.32 -21.84
CA ARG A 112 6.34 -13.16 -20.82
C ARG A 112 5.34 -13.61 -19.76
N ARG A 113 5.69 -14.69 -19.05
CA ARG A 113 4.96 -15.20 -17.91
C ARG A 113 5.68 -14.85 -16.60
N PRO A 114 4.97 -14.83 -15.46
CA PRO A 114 5.57 -14.50 -14.16
C PRO A 114 6.80 -15.31 -13.79
N ALA A 115 6.87 -16.59 -14.16
CA ALA A 115 8.02 -17.46 -13.90
C ALA A 115 9.31 -17.02 -14.62
N GLU A 116 9.22 -16.16 -15.64
CA GLU A 116 10.33 -15.63 -16.40
C GLU A 116 10.83 -14.26 -15.90
N LEU A 117 10.25 -13.76 -14.80
CA LEU A 117 10.50 -12.44 -14.25
C LEU A 117 11.22 -12.50 -12.91
N SER A 118 11.98 -11.45 -12.61
CA SER A 118 12.46 -11.20 -11.25
C SER A 118 11.33 -10.78 -10.31
N GLY A 119 11.52 -10.89 -8.99
CA GLY A 119 10.54 -10.43 -8.00
C GLY A 119 10.16 -8.95 -8.18
N GLY A 120 11.15 -8.09 -8.46
CA GLY A 120 10.91 -6.67 -8.74
C GLY A 120 10.11 -6.44 -10.02
N GLN A 121 10.32 -7.24 -11.06
CA GLN A 121 9.51 -7.18 -12.27
C GLN A 121 8.07 -7.63 -12.00
N CYS A 122 7.85 -8.67 -11.20
CA CYS A 122 6.52 -9.11 -10.79
C CYS A 122 5.78 -7.99 -10.02
N GLN A 123 6.47 -7.28 -9.12
CA GLN A 123 5.88 -6.13 -8.40
C GLN A 123 5.53 -4.96 -9.35
N ARG A 124 6.33 -4.71 -10.38
CA ARG A 124 6.01 -3.72 -11.42
C ARG A 124 4.74 -4.10 -12.21
N VAL A 125 4.56 -5.38 -12.52
CA VAL A 125 3.32 -5.87 -13.15
C VAL A 125 2.12 -5.68 -12.21
N ALA A 126 2.29 -5.98 -10.91
CA ALA A 126 1.23 -5.76 -9.92
C ALA A 126 0.85 -4.28 -9.79
N LEU A 127 1.84 -3.36 -9.85
CA LEU A 127 1.60 -1.93 -9.89
C LEU A 127 0.81 -1.53 -11.16
N ALA A 128 1.21 -1.99 -12.33
CA ALA A 128 0.50 -1.73 -13.59
C ALA A 128 -0.95 -2.26 -13.54
N ARG A 129 -1.16 -3.45 -12.96
CA ARG A 129 -2.49 -4.03 -12.71
C ARG A 129 -3.34 -3.19 -11.77
N THR A 130 -2.72 -2.55 -10.79
CA THR A 130 -3.44 -1.65 -9.87
C THR A 130 -3.81 -0.34 -10.57
N LEU A 131 -2.90 0.22 -11.35
CA LEU A 131 -3.12 1.48 -12.09
C LEU A 131 -4.18 1.38 -13.18
N ILE A 132 -4.33 0.22 -13.83
CA ILE A 132 -5.32 0.05 -14.91
C ILE A 132 -6.76 0.14 -14.41
N GLU A 133 -6.99 -0.13 -13.12
CA GLU A 133 -8.31 -0.05 -12.49
C GLU A 133 -8.85 1.38 -12.40
N ASP A 134 -7.98 2.39 -12.49
CA ASP A 134 -8.34 3.82 -12.52
C ASP A 134 -9.24 4.26 -11.36
N CYS A 135 -8.99 3.70 -10.19
CA CYS A 135 -9.76 3.97 -8.98
C CYS A 135 -9.29 5.25 -8.29
N PRO A 136 -10.20 6.05 -7.69
CA PRO A 136 -9.84 7.26 -6.96
C PRO A 136 -9.04 7.01 -5.68
N LEU A 137 -9.06 5.77 -5.16
CA LEU A 137 -8.31 5.35 -3.99
C LEU A 137 -7.50 4.11 -4.31
N VAL A 138 -6.21 4.16 -3.99
CA VAL A 138 -5.29 3.02 -4.08
C VAL A 138 -4.85 2.61 -2.67
N VAL A 139 -5.00 1.34 -2.33
CA VAL A 139 -4.47 0.75 -1.09
C VAL A 139 -3.30 -0.14 -1.45
N MET A 140 -2.15 0.08 -0.86
CA MET A 140 -0.94 -0.72 -1.05
C MET A 140 -0.56 -1.38 0.28
N ASP A 141 -0.64 -2.71 0.35
CA ASP A 141 -0.36 -3.50 1.55
C ASP A 141 1.05 -4.11 1.44
N GLU A 142 2.00 -3.52 2.14
CA GLU A 142 3.42 -3.90 2.16
C GLU A 142 4.04 -4.09 0.75
N PRO A 143 3.83 -3.17 -0.19
CA PRO A 143 4.09 -3.39 -1.62
C PRO A 143 5.56 -3.57 -1.97
N PHE A 144 6.48 -3.21 -1.07
CA PHE A 144 7.92 -3.22 -1.32
C PHE A 144 8.69 -4.20 -0.43
N SER A 145 8.02 -4.93 0.46
CA SER A 145 8.64 -5.77 1.50
C SER A 145 9.51 -6.91 0.95
N ALA A 146 9.14 -7.48 -0.20
CA ALA A 146 9.84 -8.61 -0.83
C ALA A 146 11.03 -8.18 -1.72
N LEU A 147 11.37 -6.88 -1.78
CA LEU A 147 12.41 -6.36 -2.66
C LEU A 147 13.72 -6.12 -1.92
N ASP A 148 14.84 -6.32 -2.61
CA ASP A 148 16.14 -5.84 -2.15
C ASP A 148 16.17 -4.30 -2.05
N THR A 149 17.11 -3.76 -1.31
CA THR A 149 17.15 -2.33 -0.98
C THR A 149 17.18 -1.42 -2.21
N VAL A 150 17.97 -1.76 -3.23
CA VAL A 150 18.11 -0.90 -4.44
C VAL A 150 16.82 -0.93 -5.27
N THR A 151 16.32 -2.13 -5.53
CA THR A 151 15.04 -2.33 -6.25
C THR A 151 13.87 -1.68 -5.51
N ARG A 152 13.86 -1.77 -4.16
CA ARG A 152 12.85 -1.15 -3.30
C ARG A 152 12.80 0.35 -3.48
N LEU A 153 13.94 1.06 -3.39
CA LEU A 153 14.00 2.51 -3.57
C LEU A 153 13.52 2.91 -4.98
N ALA A 154 13.98 2.22 -6.01
CA ALA A 154 13.55 2.48 -7.38
C ALA A 154 12.04 2.25 -7.59
N MET A 155 11.46 1.22 -6.94
CA MET A 155 10.03 0.96 -6.99
C MET A 155 9.21 2.00 -6.22
N GLN A 156 9.71 2.49 -5.10
CA GLN A 156 9.09 3.58 -4.34
C GLN A 156 9.01 4.86 -5.18
N ASP A 157 10.11 5.24 -5.84
CA ASP A 157 10.16 6.41 -6.70
C ASP A 157 9.23 6.26 -7.92
N LEU A 158 9.19 5.08 -8.51
CA LEU A 158 8.29 4.74 -9.61
C LEU A 158 6.82 4.84 -9.19
N ALA A 159 6.44 4.24 -8.07
CA ALA A 159 5.09 4.28 -7.55
C ALA A 159 4.67 5.73 -7.20
N ALA A 160 5.55 6.50 -6.54
CA ALA A 160 5.28 7.89 -6.19
C ALA A 160 5.05 8.77 -7.43
N ARG A 161 5.79 8.51 -8.52
CA ARG A 161 5.63 9.21 -9.80
C ARG A 161 4.33 8.84 -10.50
N LEU A 162 4.02 7.54 -10.61
CA LEU A 162 2.84 7.06 -11.34
C LEU A 162 1.52 7.31 -10.60
N LEU A 163 1.57 7.39 -9.26
CA LEU A 163 0.41 7.68 -8.40
C LEU A 163 0.40 9.15 -7.92
N ALA A 164 1.10 10.05 -8.62
CA ALA A 164 1.10 11.47 -8.28
C ALA A 164 -0.33 12.04 -8.38
N GLY A 165 -0.79 12.74 -7.33
CA GLY A 165 -2.14 13.30 -7.26
C GLY A 165 -3.26 12.31 -6.92
N GLN A 166 -2.96 11.01 -6.83
CA GLN A 166 -3.91 9.99 -6.39
C GLN A 166 -4.02 9.95 -4.87
N THR A 167 -5.17 9.52 -4.36
CA THR A 167 -5.32 9.17 -2.95
C THR A 167 -4.73 7.79 -2.72
N VAL A 168 -3.69 7.71 -1.88
CA VAL A 168 -3.00 6.44 -1.61
C VAL A 168 -2.97 6.16 -0.12
N ILE A 169 -3.30 4.92 0.25
CA ILE A 169 -3.09 4.39 1.59
C ILE A 169 -1.97 3.37 1.49
N LEU A 170 -0.81 3.74 2.01
CA LEU A 170 0.36 2.87 2.13
C LEU A 170 0.34 2.17 3.48
N ILE A 171 0.40 0.87 3.46
CA ILE A 171 0.54 0.04 4.67
C ILE A 171 1.93 -0.56 4.65
N THR A 172 2.69 -0.34 5.71
CA THR A 172 4.05 -0.85 5.81
C THR A 172 4.46 -1.08 7.27
N HIS A 173 5.52 -1.83 7.46
CA HIS A 173 6.24 -1.92 8.74
C HIS A 173 7.61 -1.21 8.67
N ASP A 174 7.98 -0.65 7.51
CA ASP A 174 9.26 0.04 7.30
C ASP A 174 9.12 1.54 7.59
N PRO A 175 9.80 2.07 8.63
CA PRO A 175 9.79 3.48 8.98
C PRO A 175 10.27 4.39 7.84
N LEU A 176 11.25 3.95 7.05
CA LEU A 176 11.80 4.74 5.95
C LEU A 176 10.76 4.93 4.84
N GLU A 177 9.98 3.88 4.51
CA GLU A 177 8.89 3.99 3.55
C GLU A 177 7.83 4.99 4.01
N ALA A 178 7.42 4.90 5.27
CA ALA A 178 6.44 5.81 5.85
C ALA A 178 6.92 7.27 5.77
N ILE A 179 8.18 7.54 6.11
CA ILE A 179 8.76 8.89 6.09
C ILE A 179 8.94 9.38 4.65
N ARG A 180 9.48 8.55 3.74
CA ARG A 180 9.80 8.98 2.38
C ARG A 180 8.57 9.29 1.54
N LEU A 181 7.53 8.47 1.65
CA LEU A 181 6.44 8.43 0.67
C LEU A 181 5.16 9.13 1.14
N SER A 182 5.02 9.47 2.42
CA SER A 182 3.74 9.89 2.96
C SER A 182 3.65 11.40 3.19
N ASP A 183 2.47 11.94 2.95
CA ASP A 183 2.06 13.28 3.38
C ASP A 183 1.56 13.26 4.83
N ARG A 184 0.96 12.14 5.26
CA ARG A 184 0.55 11.84 6.64
C ARG A 184 0.88 10.41 7.00
N ALA A 185 1.23 10.16 8.24
CA ALA A 185 1.49 8.81 8.74
C ALA A 185 0.93 8.62 10.14
N TRP A 186 0.53 7.39 10.44
CA TRP A 186 0.07 6.97 11.76
C TRP A 186 0.79 5.70 12.19
N LEU A 187 1.17 5.68 13.45
CA LEU A 187 1.64 4.48 14.12
C LEU A 187 0.45 3.77 14.74
N LEU A 188 0.19 2.55 14.28
CA LEU A 188 -0.89 1.71 14.83
C LEU A 188 -0.43 1.01 16.11
N ALA A 189 -1.29 1.06 17.11
CA ALA A 189 -1.16 0.35 18.38
C ALA A 189 -2.48 -0.39 18.71
N PRO A 190 -2.49 -1.34 19.66
CA PRO A 190 -3.71 -2.05 20.06
C PRO A 190 -4.85 -1.13 20.50
N ASP A 191 -4.51 -0.01 21.11
CA ASP A 191 -5.48 0.97 21.64
C ASP A 191 -5.92 2.02 20.60
N GLY A 192 -5.25 2.12 19.44
CA GLY A 192 -5.61 3.10 18.41
C GLY A 192 -4.50 3.40 17.43
N ALA A 193 -4.44 4.64 16.98
CA ALA A 193 -3.41 5.16 16.09
C ALA A 193 -2.91 6.51 16.57
N GLU A 194 -1.61 6.70 16.52
CA GLU A 194 -0.96 7.96 16.84
C GLU A 194 -0.41 8.62 15.57
N ALA A 195 -0.69 9.90 15.37
CA ALA A 195 -0.14 10.65 14.25
C ALA A 195 1.38 10.82 14.40
N LEU A 196 2.09 10.56 13.32
CA LEU A 196 3.55 10.71 13.26
C LEU A 196 3.92 12.09 12.70
N ALA A 197 4.88 12.74 13.34
CA ALA A 197 5.51 13.92 12.77
C ALA A 197 6.43 13.50 11.62
N LEU A 198 6.19 14.04 10.44
CA LEU A 198 7.00 13.87 9.24
C LEU A 198 7.83 15.13 9.00
N PRO A 199 9.00 15.03 8.32
CA PRO A 199 9.76 16.21 7.90
C PRO A 199 8.90 17.15 7.04
N ASP A 200 9.07 18.47 7.21
CA ASP A 200 8.34 19.49 6.45
C ASP A 200 8.96 19.69 5.04
N THR A 201 9.14 18.58 4.36
CA THR A 201 9.62 18.50 2.98
C THR A 201 8.66 17.68 2.16
N PRO A 202 8.53 17.94 0.85
CA PRO A 202 7.65 17.15 -0.03
C PRO A 202 7.96 15.66 0.04
N LYS A 203 6.94 14.83 -0.15
CA LYS A 203 7.12 13.38 -0.24
C LYS A 203 8.06 13.00 -1.40
N THR A 204 8.53 11.77 -1.39
CA THR A 204 9.69 11.24 -2.11
C THR A 204 10.98 11.84 -1.55
N ARG A 205 11.01 11.96 -0.21
CA ARG A 205 12.15 12.54 0.52
C ARG A 205 13.41 11.73 0.23
N ASP A 206 14.53 12.44 0.05
CA ASP A 206 15.82 11.75 -0.10
C ASP A 206 16.13 10.99 1.19
N TRP A 207 16.37 9.69 1.06
CA TRP A 207 16.71 8.82 2.18
C TRP A 207 18.04 9.19 2.85
N ARG A 208 18.91 9.98 2.19
CA ARG A 208 20.19 10.48 2.72
C ARG A 208 20.05 11.81 3.44
N ALA A 209 18.93 12.50 3.27
CA ALA A 209 18.73 13.81 3.86
C ALA A 209 18.79 13.72 5.40
N PRO A 210 19.49 14.65 6.09
CA PRO A 210 19.63 14.61 7.54
C PRO A 210 18.29 14.56 8.28
N GLU A 211 17.30 15.30 7.82
CA GLU A 211 15.96 15.32 8.38
C GLU A 211 15.22 13.98 8.22
N THR A 212 15.43 13.27 7.11
CA THR A 212 14.86 11.92 6.87
C THR A 212 15.51 10.91 7.81
N LEU A 213 16.82 10.95 7.94
CA LEU A 213 17.58 10.07 8.85
C LEU A 213 17.23 10.33 10.32
N ALA A 214 17.10 11.58 10.72
CA ALA A 214 16.71 11.94 12.08
C ALA A 214 15.27 11.45 12.40
N ALA A 215 14.33 11.65 11.48
CA ALA A 215 12.96 11.16 11.62
C ALA A 215 12.90 9.63 11.71
N GLN A 216 13.69 8.92 10.87
CA GLN A 216 13.79 7.47 10.91
C GLN A 216 14.33 6.96 12.24
N ALA A 217 15.41 7.55 12.75
CA ALA A 217 16.01 7.18 14.03
C ALA A 217 15.02 7.39 15.20
N ALA A 218 14.33 8.53 15.21
CA ALA A 218 13.30 8.82 16.21
C ALA A 218 12.16 7.79 16.18
N LEU A 219 11.71 7.44 14.98
CA LEU A 219 10.62 6.47 14.79
C LEU A 219 11.04 5.06 15.18
N LEU A 220 12.26 4.64 14.83
CA LEU A 220 12.82 3.35 15.26
C LEU A 220 12.91 3.27 16.78
N THR A 221 13.35 4.33 17.45
CA THR A 221 13.42 4.41 18.92
C THR A 221 12.02 4.20 19.54
N ARG A 222 10.98 4.75 18.92
CA ARG A 222 9.59 4.58 19.40
C ARG A 222 9.08 3.16 19.18
N LEU A 223 9.40 2.53 18.04
CA LEU A 223 9.00 1.16 17.72
C LEU A 223 9.70 0.11 18.59
N HIS A 224 10.91 0.42 19.07
CA HIS A 224 11.70 -0.46 19.91
C HIS A 224 11.52 -0.21 21.42
N ARG A 225 10.69 0.76 21.83
CA ARG A 225 10.33 0.84 23.26
C ARG A 225 9.63 -0.45 23.63
N PRO A 226 10.19 -1.25 24.55
CA PRO A 226 9.44 -2.36 25.09
C PRO A 226 8.18 -1.74 25.71
N GLU A 227 7.01 -2.26 25.35
CA GLU A 227 5.80 -2.00 26.10
C GLU A 227 6.18 -2.29 27.57
N ASP A 228 6.07 -1.27 28.42
CA ASP A 228 6.27 -1.43 29.85
C ASP A 228 5.49 -2.67 30.27
N ALA A 229 6.23 -3.60 30.82
CA ALA A 229 5.73 -4.88 31.28
C ALA A 229 4.35 -4.68 31.91
N VAL A 230 3.34 -5.29 31.31
CA VAL A 230 2.07 -5.49 32.00
C VAL A 230 2.45 -6.08 33.34
N CYS A 231 2.34 -5.29 34.37
CA CYS A 231 2.47 -5.69 35.75
C CYS A 231 1.63 -6.95 35.94
N THR A 232 2.30 -8.09 36.05
CA THR A 232 1.76 -9.23 36.78
C THR A 232 1.59 -8.78 38.23
N GLY A 233 0.38 -8.60 38.62
CA GLY A 233 -0.10 -8.45 39.98
C GLY A 233 -1.42 -9.18 40.09
#